data_1fdda11af03fb37797070024d3ace4e6
#
_entry.id   1fdda11af03fb37797070024d3ace4e6
#
_cell.length_a   1.000
_cell.length_b   1.000
_cell.length_c   1.000
_cell.angle_alpha   90.00
_cell.angle_beta   90.00
_cell.angle_gamma   90.00
#
_symmetry.space_group_name_H-M   'P 1'
#
loop_
_entity.id
_entity.type
_entity.pdbx_description
1 polymer ?
#
loop_
_entity_poly.entity_id
_entity_poly.type
_entity_poly.pdbx_seq_one_letter_code
_entity_poly.pdbx_strand_id
1 'polypeptide(L)'
;VKVVITGASGFIGGHLVTRLTGEGHEVVRIARRDLAHVDQLAAVFAGCNAVAHCAGINREIADQTYARVHVESTRNVAAAARTAGVEKIVLMSFLRARPNCGSPYHESKWEAEEIVRNSGLNYTVVKAGIVYGRGDHMLTHLSRALHTFPIFGLVGLKEKSIRPLAVEDLVHVMRAAIVDRRLKRQTIALLGPEEIYLSEAVRRVAEVVGKRPSLLPLPVVCHELMARVFERFMKVPLTSVAQIRILSEGVVEPGSPVVPVPYDLVPTRRFTTEQIRNGLPQGGPFCVGDLRWCS
;
A
#
# COMPACT_ATOMS: atom_id res chain seq x y z
N VAL A 1 -19.00 16.45 -0.54
CA VAL A 1 -18.27 15.99 -1.74
C VAL A 1 -18.63 14.55 -2.00
N LYS A 2 -18.89 14.20 -3.27
CA LYS A 2 -19.16 12.82 -3.69
C LYS A 2 -17.89 12.23 -4.30
N VAL A 3 -17.40 11.12 -3.74
CA VAL A 3 -16.09 10.55 -4.07
C VAL A 3 -16.21 9.08 -4.45
N VAL A 4 -15.65 8.72 -5.58
CA VAL A 4 -15.48 7.31 -5.96
C VAL A 4 -14.20 6.76 -5.33
N ILE A 5 -14.27 5.57 -4.72
CA ILE A 5 -13.10 4.87 -4.19
C ILE A 5 -13.02 3.47 -4.80
N THR A 6 -11.98 3.23 -5.60
CA THR A 6 -11.61 1.88 -6.03
C THR A 6 -10.70 1.24 -4.99
N GLY A 7 -10.77 -0.07 -4.82
CA GLY A 7 -10.02 -0.73 -3.74
C GLY A 7 -10.55 -0.39 -2.34
N ALA A 8 -11.81 0.00 -2.23
CA ALA A 8 -12.49 0.40 -0.99
C ALA A 8 -12.53 -0.70 0.10
N SER A 9 -12.44 -1.98 -0.29
CA SER A 9 -12.34 -3.12 0.63
C SER A 9 -10.90 -3.44 1.07
N GLY A 10 -9.90 -2.79 0.48
CA GLY A 10 -8.50 -2.94 0.84
C GLY A 10 -8.12 -2.08 2.06
N PHE A 11 -6.89 -2.25 2.54
CA PHE A 11 -6.38 -1.57 3.73
C PHE A 11 -6.50 -0.04 3.61
N ILE A 12 -5.82 0.58 2.64
CA ILE A 12 -5.81 2.06 2.50
C ILE A 12 -7.19 2.58 2.09
N GLY A 13 -7.84 1.93 1.10
CA GLY A 13 -9.17 2.35 0.64
C GLY A 13 -10.22 2.27 1.75
N GLY A 14 -10.20 1.25 2.60
CA GLY A 14 -11.10 1.10 3.74
C GLY A 14 -10.94 2.22 4.78
N HIS A 15 -9.71 2.60 5.12
CA HIS A 15 -9.44 3.74 6.01
C HIS A 15 -9.92 5.07 5.39
N LEU A 16 -9.70 5.26 4.09
CA LEU A 16 -10.18 6.46 3.38
C LEU A 16 -11.71 6.52 3.36
N VAL A 17 -12.38 5.39 3.11
CA VAL A 17 -13.85 5.30 3.21
C VAL A 17 -14.33 5.71 4.59
N THR A 18 -13.77 5.12 5.64
CA THR A 18 -14.15 5.42 7.03
C THR A 18 -13.97 6.90 7.35
N ARG A 19 -12.85 7.49 6.93
CA ARG A 19 -12.57 8.91 7.15
C ARG A 19 -13.56 9.81 6.44
N LEU A 20 -13.78 9.62 5.13
CA LEU A 20 -14.65 10.47 4.34
C LEU A 20 -16.12 10.34 4.75
N THR A 21 -16.58 9.11 5.02
CA THR A 21 -17.96 8.89 5.51
C THR A 21 -18.16 9.51 6.88
N GLY A 22 -17.18 9.41 7.79
CA GLY A 22 -17.22 10.05 9.11
C GLY A 22 -17.26 11.58 9.06
N GLU A 23 -16.78 12.19 7.99
CA GLU A 23 -16.86 13.64 7.71
C GLU A 23 -18.14 14.04 6.94
N GLY A 24 -19.06 13.11 6.69
CA GLY A 24 -20.32 13.38 6.01
C GLY A 24 -20.21 13.45 4.48
N HIS A 25 -19.14 12.93 3.88
CA HIS A 25 -19.02 12.86 2.43
C HIS A 25 -19.68 11.61 1.87
N GLU A 26 -20.24 11.72 0.66
CA GLU A 26 -20.82 10.59 -0.07
C GLU A 26 -19.70 9.76 -0.72
N VAL A 27 -19.66 8.46 -0.43
CA VAL A 27 -18.63 7.55 -0.94
C VAL A 27 -19.27 6.47 -1.82
N VAL A 28 -18.83 6.43 -3.08
CA VAL A 28 -19.18 5.38 -4.05
C VAL A 28 -18.04 4.37 -4.08
N ARG A 29 -18.30 3.11 -3.70
CA ARG A 29 -17.32 2.03 -3.66
C ARG A 29 -17.37 1.21 -4.93
N ILE A 30 -16.23 1.02 -5.59
CA ILE A 30 -16.10 0.22 -6.81
C ILE A 30 -15.46 -1.11 -6.48
N ALA A 31 -16.12 -2.20 -6.84
CA ALA A 31 -15.56 -3.54 -6.72
C ALA A 31 -14.54 -3.81 -7.82
N ARG A 32 -13.58 -4.71 -7.56
CA ARG A 32 -12.51 -5.02 -8.50
C ARG A 32 -13.00 -5.51 -9.87
N ARG A 33 -14.04 -6.34 -9.89
CA ARG A 33 -14.64 -6.88 -11.12
C ARG A 33 -15.17 -5.80 -12.06
N ASP A 34 -15.57 -4.67 -11.50
CA ASP A 34 -16.20 -3.59 -12.26
C ASP A 34 -15.15 -2.70 -12.96
N LEU A 35 -13.88 -2.81 -12.62
CA LEU A 35 -12.78 -2.00 -13.18
C LEU A 35 -12.48 -2.31 -14.67
N ALA A 36 -13.01 -3.37 -15.23
CA ALA A 36 -12.83 -3.74 -16.63
C ALA A 36 -13.79 -2.99 -17.60
N HIS A 37 -14.86 -2.39 -17.10
CA HIS A 37 -15.98 -1.88 -17.92
C HIS A 37 -16.05 -0.35 -17.89
N VAL A 38 -15.39 0.31 -18.84
CA VAL A 38 -15.24 1.78 -18.86
C VAL A 38 -16.59 2.51 -18.87
N ASP A 39 -17.55 2.06 -19.69
CA ASP A 39 -18.86 2.72 -19.81
C ASP A 39 -19.67 2.61 -18.52
N GLN A 40 -19.61 1.44 -17.86
CA GLN A 40 -20.27 1.24 -16.56
C GLN A 40 -19.63 2.11 -15.48
N LEU A 41 -18.28 2.19 -15.49
CA LEU A 41 -17.56 3.08 -14.59
C LEU A 41 -17.93 4.55 -14.82
N ALA A 42 -18.01 5.00 -16.08
CA ALA A 42 -18.37 6.36 -16.42
C ALA A 42 -19.78 6.71 -15.94
N ALA A 43 -20.73 5.80 -16.11
CA ALA A 43 -22.10 5.99 -15.58
C ALA A 43 -22.13 6.12 -14.05
N VAL A 44 -21.35 5.31 -13.33
CA VAL A 44 -21.26 5.37 -11.86
C VAL A 44 -20.49 6.62 -11.39
N PHE A 45 -19.54 7.12 -12.17
CA PHE A 45 -18.73 8.31 -11.84
C PHE A 45 -19.49 9.61 -12.12
N ALA A 46 -20.60 9.56 -12.84
CA ALA A 46 -21.40 10.74 -13.15
C ALA A 46 -21.82 11.48 -11.87
N GLY A 47 -21.59 12.81 -11.84
CA GLY A 47 -21.85 13.65 -10.68
C GLY A 47 -20.91 13.49 -9.49
N CYS A 48 -19.84 12.68 -9.62
CA CYS A 48 -18.79 12.59 -8.60
C CYS A 48 -17.75 13.69 -8.79
N ASN A 49 -17.23 14.22 -7.68
CA ASN A 49 -16.23 15.28 -7.70
C ASN A 49 -14.81 14.75 -7.89
N ALA A 50 -14.52 13.57 -7.32
CA ALA A 50 -13.19 12.98 -7.36
C ALA A 50 -13.22 11.45 -7.41
N VAL A 51 -12.12 10.86 -7.91
CA VAL A 51 -11.83 9.43 -7.85
C VAL A 51 -10.56 9.21 -7.04
N ALA A 52 -10.63 8.39 -5.98
CA ALA A 52 -9.46 7.85 -5.28
C ALA A 52 -9.21 6.42 -5.80
N HIS A 53 -8.15 6.27 -6.57
CA HIS A 53 -7.75 4.97 -7.12
C HIS A 53 -6.75 4.29 -6.18
N CYS A 54 -7.29 3.48 -5.23
CA CYS A 54 -6.53 2.72 -4.25
C CYS A 54 -6.41 1.22 -4.61
N ALA A 55 -7.01 0.79 -5.72
CA ALA A 55 -6.91 -0.60 -6.17
C ALA A 55 -5.47 -0.96 -6.51
N GLY A 56 -5.01 -2.08 -6.02
CA GLY A 56 -3.65 -2.57 -6.25
C GLY A 56 -3.44 -3.94 -5.62
N ILE A 57 -2.37 -4.60 -6.02
CA ILE A 57 -1.93 -5.89 -5.48
C ILE A 57 -0.43 -5.84 -5.19
N ASN A 58 0.01 -6.56 -4.16
CA ASN A 58 1.43 -6.68 -3.82
C ASN A 58 2.07 -7.94 -4.42
N ARG A 59 1.28 -8.82 -5.01
CA ARG A 59 1.69 -10.03 -5.69
C ARG A 59 0.63 -10.45 -6.70
N GLU A 60 1.06 -11.17 -7.72
CA GLU A 60 0.16 -11.75 -8.70
C GLU A 60 -0.47 -13.05 -8.18
N ILE A 61 -1.77 -13.23 -8.41
CA ILE A 61 -2.52 -14.43 -8.03
C ILE A 61 -3.55 -14.72 -9.11
N ALA A 62 -3.44 -15.89 -9.73
CA ALA A 62 -4.33 -16.32 -10.83
C ALA A 62 -4.38 -15.28 -11.96
N ASP A 63 -5.55 -14.77 -12.28
CA ASP A 63 -5.79 -13.75 -13.31
C ASP A 63 -5.47 -12.31 -12.86
N GLN A 64 -5.11 -12.12 -11.59
CA GLN A 64 -4.74 -10.83 -11.05
C GLN A 64 -3.26 -10.57 -11.24
N THR A 65 -2.90 -10.05 -12.41
CA THR A 65 -1.54 -9.65 -12.74
C THR A 65 -1.31 -8.17 -12.47
N TYR A 66 -0.04 -7.76 -12.32
CA TYR A 66 0.31 -6.35 -12.19
C TYR A 66 -0.15 -5.53 -13.39
N ALA A 67 0.00 -6.08 -14.60
CA ALA A 67 -0.47 -5.44 -15.83
C ALA A 67 -1.97 -5.15 -15.75
N ARG A 68 -2.77 -6.13 -15.38
CA ARG A 68 -4.24 -5.99 -15.31
C ARG A 68 -4.68 -5.04 -14.18
N VAL A 69 -4.11 -5.23 -12.96
CA VAL A 69 -4.60 -4.53 -11.78
C VAL A 69 -3.99 -3.14 -11.62
N HIS A 70 -2.73 -2.91 -12.01
CA HIS A 70 -2.12 -1.59 -11.88
C HIS A 70 -2.27 -0.76 -13.15
N VAL A 71 -2.06 -1.36 -14.33
CA VAL A 71 -1.98 -0.61 -15.58
C VAL A 71 -3.34 -0.49 -16.25
N GLU A 72 -3.95 -1.62 -16.60
CA GLU A 72 -5.22 -1.65 -17.33
C GLU A 72 -6.35 -1.01 -16.52
N SER A 73 -6.49 -1.37 -15.23
CA SER A 73 -7.53 -0.76 -14.41
C SER A 73 -7.32 0.74 -14.21
N THR A 74 -6.08 1.23 -14.11
CA THR A 74 -5.82 2.67 -14.03
C THR A 74 -6.19 3.38 -15.32
N ARG A 75 -5.92 2.77 -16.48
CA ARG A 75 -6.34 3.30 -17.79
C ARG A 75 -7.85 3.41 -17.90
N ASN A 76 -8.56 2.36 -17.49
CA ASN A 76 -10.03 2.33 -17.51
C ASN A 76 -10.64 3.38 -16.56
N VAL A 77 -10.11 3.47 -15.34
CA VAL A 77 -10.56 4.46 -14.34
C VAL A 77 -10.31 5.89 -14.82
N ALA A 78 -9.14 6.16 -15.40
CA ALA A 78 -8.83 7.50 -15.94
C ALA A 78 -9.71 7.86 -17.14
N ALA A 79 -9.98 6.90 -18.04
CA ALA A 79 -10.89 7.09 -19.17
C ALA A 79 -12.32 7.36 -18.68
N ALA A 80 -12.85 6.55 -17.79
CA ALA A 80 -14.17 6.73 -17.20
C ALA A 80 -14.32 8.06 -16.46
N ALA A 81 -13.30 8.45 -15.68
CA ALA A 81 -13.29 9.73 -14.97
C ALA A 81 -13.36 10.94 -15.93
N ARG A 82 -12.64 10.85 -17.05
CA ARG A 82 -12.73 11.88 -18.11
C ARG A 82 -14.09 11.95 -18.74
N THR A 83 -14.65 10.81 -19.15
CA THR A 83 -15.98 10.73 -19.78
C THR A 83 -17.07 11.25 -18.85
N ALA A 84 -16.99 10.96 -17.56
CA ALA A 84 -17.93 11.42 -16.54
C ALA A 84 -17.74 12.88 -16.09
N GLY A 85 -16.69 13.58 -16.57
CA GLY A 85 -16.39 14.94 -16.16
C GLY A 85 -15.90 15.07 -14.71
N VAL A 86 -15.30 14.02 -14.14
CA VAL A 86 -14.74 14.07 -12.79
C VAL A 86 -13.59 15.07 -12.73
N GLU A 87 -13.59 15.94 -11.75
CA GLU A 87 -12.60 17.02 -11.65
C GLU A 87 -11.21 16.52 -11.25
N LYS A 88 -11.12 15.48 -10.42
CA LYS A 88 -9.85 15.04 -9.81
C LYS A 88 -9.70 13.55 -9.69
N ILE A 89 -8.49 13.07 -9.97
CA ILE A 89 -8.05 11.70 -9.67
C ILE A 89 -6.89 11.70 -8.67
N VAL A 90 -6.98 10.89 -7.61
CA VAL A 90 -5.91 10.64 -6.64
C VAL A 90 -5.48 9.18 -6.79
N LEU A 91 -4.24 8.97 -7.24
CA LEU A 91 -3.68 7.63 -7.41
C LEU A 91 -2.79 7.24 -6.22
N MET A 92 -3.06 6.08 -5.63
CA MET A 92 -2.18 5.47 -4.64
C MET A 92 -1.07 4.69 -5.33
N SER A 93 0.15 5.16 -5.23
CA SER A 93 1.34 4.54 -5.80
C SER A 93 2.36 4.11 -4.76
N PHE A 94 3.45 3.50 -5.21
CA PHE A 94 4.53 3.03 -4.35
C PHE A 94 5.74 3.97 -4.41
N LEU A 95 6.39 4.18 -3.27
CA LEU A 95 7.51 5.12 -3.12
C LEU A 95 8.60 4.91 -4.16
N ARG A 96 9.01 3.67 -4.39
CA ARG A 96 10.09 3.31 -5.30
C ARG A 96 9.63 2.93 -6.71
N ALA A 97 8.39 3.26 -7.08
CA ALA A 97 7.91 3.10 -8.46
C ALA A 97 8.80 3.87 -9.42
N ARG A 98 9.37 3.16 -10.42
CA ARG A 98 10.31 3.70 -11.41
C ARG A 98 10.38 2.76 -12.62
N PRO A 99 10.76 3.24 -13.81
CA PRO A 99 10.91 2.42 -14.99
C PRO A 99 12.23 1.63 -14.96
N ASN A 100 12.33 0.62 -15.81
CA ASN A 100 13.56 -0.11 -16.16
C ASN A 100 14.38 -0.59 -14.95
N CYS A 101 13.69 -1.06 -13.90
CA CYS A 101 14.37 -1.50 -12.67
C CYS A 101 14.35 -3.03 -12.50
N GLY A 102 13.78 -3.77 -13.46
CA GLY A 102 13.67 -5.23 -13.42
C GLY A 102 12.73 -5.75 -12.33
N SER A 103 11.81 -4.89 -11.84
CA SER A 103 10.77 -5.27 -10.90
C SER A 103 9.39 -5.01 -11.50
N PRO A 104 8.65 -6.04 -11.94
CA PRO A 104 7.32 -5.86 -12.52
C PRO A 104 6.36 -5.08 -11.64
N TYR A 105 6.47 -5.23 -10.31
CA TYR A 105 5.70 -4.45 -9.36
C TYR A 105 6.00 -2.94 -9.42
N HIS A 106 7.28 -2.56 -9.37
CA HIS A 106 7.68 -1.14 -9.42
C HIS A 106 7.37 -0.50 -10.76
N GLU A 107 7.61 -1.23 -11.84
CA GLU A 107 7.39 -0.77 -13.21
C GLU A 107 5.91 -0.59 -13.53
N SER A 108 5.06 -1.53 -13.12
CA SER A 108 3.61 -1.41 -13.31
C SER A 108 3.01 -0.25 -12.51
N LYS A 109 3.52 0.02 -11.30
CA LYS A 109 3.13 1.21 -10.53
C LYS A 109 3.56 2.50 -11.22
N TRP A 110 4.77 2.52 -11.76
CA TRP A 110 5.25 3.67 -12.55
C TRP A 110 4.39 3.90 -13.80
N GLU A 111 4.06 2.85 -14.55
CA GLU A 111 3.20 2.96 -15.73
C GLU A 111 1.81 3.50 -15.36
N ALA A 112 1.24 3.07 -14.25
CA ALA A 112 -0.01 3.61 -13.73
C ALA A 112 0.11 5.12 -13.41
N GLU A 113 1.24 5.58 -12.85
CA GLU A 113 1.51 7.00 -12.62
C GLU A 113 1.54 7.79 -13.94
N GLU A 114 2.21 7.25 -14.98
CA GLU A 114 2.27 7.89 -16.31
C GLU A 114 0.89 8.00 -16.96
N ILE A 115 0.07 6.96 -16.87
CA ILE A 115 -1.32 7.00 -17.36
C ILE A 115 -2.09 8.15 -16.71
N VAL A 116 -1.97 8.30 -15.40
CA VAL A 116 -2.69 9.36 -14.66
C VAL A 116 -2.12 10.75 -15.00
N ARG A 117 -0.79 10.91 -15.10
CA ARG A 117 -0.15 12.19 -15.49
C ARG A 117 -0.59 12.65 -16.87
N ASN A 118 -0.73 11.71 -17.80
CA ASN A 118 -1.10 11.97 -19.20
C ASN A 118 -2.61 11.94 -19.46
N SER A 119 -3.44 11.72 -18.43
CA SER A 119 -4.90 11.60 -18.57
C SER A 119 -5.62 12.90 -18.94
N GLY A 120 -4.99 14.05 -18.79
CA GLY A 120 -5.62 15.37 -18.92
C GLY A 120 -6.39 15.82 -17.66
N LEU A 121 -6.62 14.91 -16.69
CA LEU A 121 -7.30 15.23 -15.44
C LEU A 121 -6.42 16.07 -14.50
N ASN A 122 -7.06 16.75 -13.56
CA ASN A 122 -6.35 17.23 -12.37
C ASN A 122 -6.02 16.03 -11.49
N TYR A 123 -4.74 15.75 -11.31
CA TYR A 123 -4.30 14.55 -10.59
C TYR A 123 -3.51 14.87 -9.32
N THR A 124 -3.46 13.89 -8.42
CA THR A 124 -2.44 13.76 -7.38
C THR A 124 -1.95 12.31 -7.39
N VAL A 125 -0.66 12.10 -7.55
CA VAL A 125 -0.02 10.81 -7.35
C VAL A 125 0.62 10.80 -5.97
N VAL A 126 0.18 9.89 -5.12
CA VAL A 126 0.70 9.71 -3.75
C VAL A 126 1.58 8.47 -3.73
N LYS A 127 2.89 8.68 -3.65
CA LYS A 127 3.90 7.62 -3.53
C LYS A 127 4.17 7.36 -2.05
N ALA A 128 3.64 6.25 -1.52
CA ALA A 128 3.87 5.86 -0.13
C ALA A 128 4.88 4.72 -0.01
N GLY A 129 5.64 4.76 1.08
CA GLY A 129 6.54 3.67 1.49
C GLY A 129 5.77 2.52 2.15
N ILE A 130 6.34 2.02 3.25
CA ILE A 130 5.69 1.00 4.08
C ILE A 130 4.62 1.68 4.94
N VAL A 131 3.36 1.36 4.69
CA VAL A 131 2.22 1.90 5.44
C VAL A 131 1.79 0.89 6.49
N TYR A 132 1.59 1.34 7.74
CA TYR A 132 1.13 0.52 8.85
C TYR A 132 -0.15 1.08 9.48
N GLY A 133 -0.90 0.21 10.14
CA GLY A 133 -2.11 0.53 10.87
C GLY A 133 -3.07 -0.65 10.95
N ARG A 134 -4.27 -0.45 11.44
CA ARG A 134 -5.23 -1.53 11.63
C ARG A 134 -5.63 -2.16 10.29
N GLY A 135 -5.33 -3.45 10.13
CA GLY A 135 -5.62 -4.22 8.93
C GLY A 135 -4.52 -4.23 7.88
N ASP A 136 -3.32 -3.68 8.19
CA ASP A 136 -2.17 -3.78 7.31
C ASP A 136 -1.55 -5.19 7.29
N HIS A 137 -0.73 -5.43 6.25
CA HIS A 137 -0.03 -6.69 6.12
C HIS A 137 1.23 -6.79 6.98
N MET A 138 1.94 -5.66 7.24
CA MET A 138 3.20 -5.68 7.96
C MET A 138 3.01 -6.09 9.42
N LEU A 139 2.14 -5.40 10.17
CA LEU A 139 1.86 -5.73 11.57
C LEU A 139 1.25 -7.13 11.70
N THR A 140 0.34 -7.48 10.78
CA THR A 140 -0.26 -8.82 10.75
C THR A 140 0.79 -9.91 10.58
N HIS A 141 1.71 -9.77 9.61
CA HIS A 141 2.72 -10.78 9.34
C HIS A 141 3.79 -10.83 10.44
N LEU A 142 4.24 -9.68 10.93
CA LEU A 142 5.19 -9.62 12.05
C LEU A 142 4.60 -10.28 13.29
N SER A 143 3.37 -9.92 13.67
CA SER A 143 2.68 -10.52 14.82
C SER A 143 2.58 -12.04 14.69
N ARG A 144 2.10 -12.54 13.55
CA ARG A 144 1.96 -13.98 13.32
C ARG A 144 3.30 -14.70 13.31
N ALA A 145 4.32 -14.15 12.67
CA ALA A 145 5.67 -14.73 12.67
C ALA A 145 6.24 -14.82 14.09
N LEU A 146 6.08 -13.77 14.89
CA LEU A 146 6.54 -13.71 16.28
C LEU A 146 5.81 -14.70 17.22
N HIS A 147 4.54 -15.00 16.93
CA HIS A 147 3.81 -16.04 17.67
C HIS A 147 4.18 -17.47 17.26
N THR A 148 4.68 -17.64 16.03
CA THR A 148 4.98 -18.96 15.46
C THR A 148 6.43 -19.38 15.67
N PHE A 149 7.38 -18.44 15.48
CA PHE A 149 8.80 -18.77 15.44
C PHE A 149 9.59 -18.03 16.53
N PRO A 150 10.51 -18.72 17.23
CA PRO A 150 11.40 -18.09 18.21
C PRO A 150 12.54 -17.30 17.54
N ILE A 151 12.76 -17.51 16.24
CA ILE A 151 13.81 -16.83 15.45
C ILE A 151 13.12 -16.05 14.31
N PHE A 152 13.56 -14.82 14.10
CA PHE A 152 13.11 -13.98 13.01
C PHE A 152 14.27 -13.67 12.06
N GLY A 153 14.14 -14.03 10.78
CA GLY A 153 15.11 -13.74 9.74
C GLY A 153 15.05 -12.28 9.29
N LEU A 154 16.15 -11.54 9.42
CA LEU A 154 16.28 -10.18 8.90
C LEU A 154 16.76 -10.21 7.45
N VAL A 155 16.19 -9.37 6.60
CA VAL A 155 16.48 -9.36 5.16
C VAL A 155 17.85 -8.73 4.88
N GLY A 156 18.78 -9.54 4.37
CA GLY A 156 20.14 -9.14 4.04
C GLY A 156 21.11 -9.18 5.22
N LEU A 157 22.39 -9.30 4.90
CA LEU A 157 23.46 -9.27 5.91
C LEU A 157 23.70 -7.85 6.47
N LYS A 158 23.34 -6.83 5.70
CA LYS A 158 23.29 -5.42 6.14
C LYS A 158 21.86 -4.94 5.98
N GLU A 159 21.22 -4.62 7.09
CA GLU A 159 19.88 -4.08 7.08
C GLU A 159 19.81 -2.76 6.33
N LYS A 160 18.70 -2.57 5.64
CA LYS A 160 18.31 -1.28 5.07
C LYS A 160 17.29 -0.61 5.97
N SER A 161 17.36 0.70 6.03
CA SER A 161 16.39 1.48 6.79
C SER A 161 15.03 1.56 6.10
N ILE A 162 14.01 1.74 6.91
CA ILE A 162 12.62 1.94 6.51
C ILE A 162 12.07 3.16 7.26
N ARG A 163 11.07 3.81 6.68
CA ARG A 163 10.33 4.90 7.32
C ARG A 163 8.84 4.57 7.35
N PRO A 164 8.38 3.83 8.38
CA PRO A 164 6.99 3.40 8.49
C PRO A 164 6.04 4.59 8.55
N LEU A 165 5.05 4.62 7.67
CA LEU A 165 4.04 5.67 7.55
C LEU A 165 2.73 5.19 8.19
N ALA A 166 2.19 5.95 9.12
CA ALA A 166 0.86 5.67 9.69
C ALA A 166 -0.23 5.87 8.62
N VAL A 167 -1.18 4.94 8.55
CA VAL A 167 -2.28 5.01 7.57
C VAL A 167 -3.15 6.25 7.78
N GLU A 168 -3.27 6.73 9.02
CA GLU A 168 -4.01 7.94 9.37
C GLU A 168 -3.39 9.19 8.74
N ASP A 169 -2.04 9.29 8.72
CA ASP A 169 -1.34 10.39 8.07
C ASP A 169 -1.47 10.32 6.54
N LEU A 170 -1.37 9.13 5.97
CA LEU A 170 -1.62 8.91 4.53
C LEU A 170 -3.04 9.34 4.14
N VAL A 171 -4.04 8.88 4.89
CA VAL A 171 -5.45 9.20 4.62
C VAL A 171 -5.73 10.70 4.83
N HIS A 172 -5.07 11.35 5.79
CA HIS A 172 -5.16 12.80 5.97
C HIS A 172 -4.72 13.56 4.70
N VAL A 173 -3.59 13.19 4.12
CA VAL A 173 -3.10 13.81 2.88
C VAL A 173 -4.01 13.50 1.69
N MET A 174 -4.47 12.26 1.56
CA MET A 174 -5.41 11.89 0.49
C MET A 174 -6.73 12.67 0.61
N ARG A 175 -7.27 12.82 1.83
CA ARG A 175 -8.45 13.62 2.11
C ARG A 175 -8.24 15.09 1.70
N ALA A 176 -7.10 15.69 2.06
CA ALA A 176 -6.78 17.07 1.66
C ALA A 176 -6.70 17.23 0.13
N ALA A 177 -6.14 16.22 -0.57
CA ALA A 177 -6.13 16.23 -2.03
C ALA A 177 -7.53 16.14 -2.65
N ILE A 178 -8.44 15.35 -2.06
CA ILE A 178 -9.79 15.08 -2.55
C ILE A 178 -10.76 16.21 -2.17
N VAL A 179 -10.88 16.49 -0.88
CA VAL A 179 -11.92 17.37 -0.31
C VAL A 179 -11.49 18.84 -0.41
N ASP A 180 -10.26 19.15 -0.01
CA ASP A 180 -9.76 20.53 -0.01
C ASP A 180 -9.15 20.91 -1.38
N ARG A 181 -9.20 19.99 -2.37
CA ARG A 181 -8.72 20.18 -3.75
C ARG A 181 -7.25 20.59 -3.85
N ARG A 182 -6.44 20.18 -2.85
CA ARG A 182 -5.00 20.48 -2.78
C ARG A 182 -4.18 19.58 -3.69
N LEU A 183 -2.88 19.84 -3.80
CA LEU A 183 -1.89 19.02 -4.53
C LEU A 183 -2.26 18.80 -6.01
N LYS A 184 -2.70 19.86 -6.67
CA LYS A 184 -3.12 19.82 -8.09
C LYS A 184 -1.95 19.51 -9.00
N ARG A 185 -2.10 18.48 -9.85
CA ARG A 185 -1.08 18.02 -10.82
C ARG A 185 0.29 17.77 -10.19
N GLN A 186 0.30 17.17 -9.01
CA GLN A 186 1.51 16.88 -8.24
C GLN A 186 1.70 15.39 -8.01
N THR A 187 2.98 14.98 -8.04
CA THR A 187 3.45 13.69 -7.53
C THR A 187 4.21 13.96 -6.24
N ILE A 188 3.73 13.42 -5.13
CA ILE A 188 4.31 13.59 -3.80
C ILE A 188 4.75 12.25 -3.22
N ALA A 189 5.77 12.28 -2.35
CA ALA A 189 6.18 11.12 -1.56
C ALA A 189 5.78 11.31 -0.09
N LEU A 190 5.21 10.25 0.50
CA LEU A 190 4.88 10.21 1.91
C LEU A 190 5.67 9.12 2.60
N LEU A 191 6.38 9.52 3.64
CA LEU A 191 7.19 8.67 4.50
C LEU A 191 6.88 9.01 5.95
N GLY A 192 6.99 8.03 6.84
CA GLY A 192 6.89 8.31 8.27
C GLY A 192 8.00 9.24 8.76
N PRO A 193 7.80 9.94 9.89
CA PRO A 193 8.75 10.92 10.42
C PRO A 193 10.04 10.28 10.96
N GLU A 194 10.04 8.98 11.18
CA GLU A 194 11.10 8.24 11.84
C GLU A 194 11.73 7.23 10.89
N GLU A 195 13.06 7.25 10.82
CA GLU A 195 13.84 6.24 10.10
C GLU A 195 14.36 5.19 11.08
N ILE A 196 14.04 3.92 10.84
CA ILE A 196 14.39 2.79 11.68
C ILE A 196 14.86 1.60 10.84
N TYR A 197 15.54 0.65 11.46
CA TYR A 197 15.84 -0.64 10.85
C TYR A 197 14.67 -1.63 11.02
N LEU A 198 14.60 -2.63 10.15
CA LEU A 198 13.60 -3.70 10.27
C LEU A 198 13.71 -4.41 11.62
N SER A 199 14.93 -4.65 12.11
CA SER A 199 15.19 -5.23 13.44
C SER A 199 14.54 -4.44 14.56
N GLU A 200 14.58 -3.12 14.49
CA GLU A 200 13.94 -2.24 15.47
C GLU A 200 12.40 -2.32 15.38
N ALA A 201 11.87 -2.31 14.16
CA ALA A 201 10.43 -2.50 13.97
C ALA A 201 9.94 -3.84 14.54
N VAL A 202 10.70 -4.92 14.30
CA VAL A 202 10.41 -6.26 14.85
C VAL A 202 10.46 -6.26 16.38
N ARG A 203 11.47 -5.62 17.01
CA ARG A 203 11.58 -5.53 18.48
C ARG A 203 10.39 -4.79 19.08
N ARG A 204 9.97 -3.65 18.50
CA ARG A 204 8.80 -2.90 18.99
C ARG A 204 7.49 -3.70 18.87
N VAL A 205 7.30 -4.42 17.77
CA VAL A 205 6.15 -5.32 17.65
C VAL A 205 6.25 -6.47 18.66
N ALA A 206 7.42 -7.07 18.82
CA ALA A 206 7.68 -8.16 19.77
C ALA A 206 7.39 -7.74 21.22
N GLU A 207 7.76 -6.53 21.62
CA GLU A 207 7.43 -5.95 22.92
C GLU A 207 5.92 -5.91 23.13
N VAL A 208 5.15 -5.42 22.13
CA VAL A 208 3.70 -5.29 22.24
C VAL A 208 3.00 -6.64 22.32
N VAL A 209 3.50 -7.67 21.59
CA VAL A 209 2.93 -9.04 21.62
C VAL A 209 3.52 -9.93 22.73
N GLY A 210 4.42 -9.40 23.57
CA GLY A 210 5.02 -10.12 24.69
C GLY A 210 5.98 -11.25 24.27
N LYS A 211 6.71 -11.08 23.15
CA LYS A 211 7.65 -12.06 22.60
C LYS A 211 9.09 -11.52 22.60
N ARG A 212 10.05 -12.44 22.57
CA ARG A 212 11.50 -12.12 22.53
C ARG A 212 12.19 -12.97 21.47
N PRO A 213 12.05 -12.66 20.18
CA PRO A 213 12.67 -13.44 19.11
C PRO A 213 14.18 -13.22 19.07
N SER A 214 14.92 -14.26 18.68
CA SER A 214 16.30 -14.09 18.22
C SER A 214 16.28 -13.55 16.79
N LEU A 215 17.01 -12.46 16.54
CA LEU A 215 17.08 -11.84 15.20
C LEU A 215 18.32 -12.38 14.47
N LEU A 216 18.13 -12.97 13.29
CA LEU A 216 19.19 -13.58 12.50
C LEU A 216 19.27 -12.91 11.11
N PRO A 217 20.33 -12.18 10.78
CA PRO A 217 20.56 -11.67 9.43
C PRO A 217 20.76 -12.83 8.45
N LEU A 218 19.99 -12.87 7.37
CA LEU A 218 20.07 -13.88 6.33
C LEU A 218 20.28 -13.23 4.96
N PRO A 219 21.09 -13.84 4.07
CA PRO A 219 21.23 -13.35 2.71
C PRO A 219 19.89 -13.18 1.99
N VAL A 220 19.78 -12.15 1.14
CA VAL A 220 18.56 -11.87 0.37
C VAL A 220 18.11 -13.08 -0.44
N VAL A 221 19.04 -13.83 -1.03
CA VAL A 221 18.75 -15.05 -1.83
C VAL A 221 18.03 -16.11 -0.99
N CYS A 222 18.39 -16.28 0.29
CA CYS A 222 17.70 -17.21 1.17
C CYS A 222 16.24 -16.81 1.39
N HIS A 223 16.00 -15.51 1.59
CA HIS A 223 14.64 -14.97 1.72
C HIS A 223 13.83 -15.10 0.43
N GLU A 224 14.44 -14.85 -0.72
CA GLU A 224 13.76 -15.03 -2.02
C GLU A 224 13.36 -16.48 -2.26
N LEU A 225 14.23 -17.43 -1.89
CA LEU A 225 13.90 -18.85 -2.01
C LEU A 225 12.73 -19.22 -1.08
N MET A 226 12.79 -18.79 0.19
CA MET A 226 11.70 -19.00 1.13
C MET A 226 10.40 -18.33 0.65
N ALA A 227 10.47 -17.12 0.12
CA ALA A 227 9.31 -16.41 -0.38
C ALA A 227 8.64 -17.17 -1.54
N ARG A 228 9.41 -17.71 -2.50
CA ARG A 228 8.87 -18.55 -3.59
C ARG A 228 8.17 -19.80 -3.06
N VAL A 229 8.73 -20.44 -2.04
CA VAL A 229 8.10 -21.59 -1.37
C VAL A 229 6.78 -21.16 -0.70
N PHE A 230 6.79 -20.08 0.07
CA PHE A 230 5.57 -19.60 0.73
C PHE A 230 4.49 -19.16 -0.28
N GLU A 231 4.86 -18.48 -1.36
CA GLU A 231 3.93 -18.12 -2.42
C GLU A 231 3.32 -19.34 -3.11
N ARG A 232 4.04 -20.46 -3.16
CA ARG A 232 3.56 -21.71 -3.79
C ARG A 232 2.60 -22.48 -2.90
N PHE A 233 2.85 -22.51 -1.59
CA PHE A 233 2.17 -23.43 -0.66
C PHE A 233 1.17 -22.75 0.29
N MET A 234 1.26 -21.44 0.54
CA MET A 234 0.39 -20.74 1.48
C MET A 234 -0.72 -19.96 0.77
N LYS A 235 -1.91 -19.91 1.38
CA LYS A 235 -3.02 -19.03 0.93
C LYS A 235 -2.61 -17.56 1.01
N VAL A 236 -2.03 -17.19 2.16
CA VAL A 236 -1.41 -15.89 2.40
C VAL A 236 0.04 -16.15 2.80
N PRO A 237 1.02 -15.93 1.91
CA PRO A 237 2.41 -16.20 2.23
C PRO A 237 2.92 -15.29 3.34
N LEU A 238 3.83 -15.83 4.16
CA LEU A 238 4.55 -15.09 5.21
C LEU A 238 5.33 -13.90 4.66
N THR A 239 5.85 -14.07 3.47
CA THR A 239 6.56 -13.02 2.73
C THR A 239 6.47 -13.32 1.24
N SER A 240 6.56 -12.29 0.40
CA SER A 240 6.58 -12.41 -1.05
C SER A 240 7.93 -11.95 -1.61
N VAL A 241 8.26 -12.41 -2.81
CA VAL A 241 9.48 -11.98 -3.52
C VAL A 241 9.51 -10.45 -3.68
N ALA A 242 8.37 -9.84 -3.99
CA ALA A 242 8.26 -8.38 -4.09
C ALA A 242 8.56 -7.67 -2.76
N GLN A 243 8.06 -8.20 -1.64
CA GLN A 243 8.36 -7.65 -0.30
C GLN A 243 9.84 -7.76 0.07
N ILE A 244 10.47 -8.91 -0.22
CA ILE A 244 11.91 -9.10 0.02
C ILE A 244 12.71 -8.07 -0.77
N ARG A 245 12.38 -7.86 -2.04
CA ARG A 245 13.03 -6.86 -2.87
C ARG A 245 12.85 -5.45 -2.33
N ILE A 246 11.64 -5.08 -1.92
CA ILE A 246 11.35 -3.79 -1.28
C ILE A 246 12.25 -3.58 -0.06
N LEU A 247 12.35 -4.55 0.84
CA LEU A 247 13.15 -4.45 2.06
C LEU A 247 14.65 -4.46 1.77
N SER A 248 15.11 -5.22 0.76
CA SER A 248 16.53 -5.27 0.40
C SER A 248 17.05 -4.00 -0.27
N GLU A 249 16.18 -3.23 -0.94
CA GLU A 249 16.53 -1.93 -1.54
C GLU A 249 16.46 -0.77 -0.53
N GLY A 250 15.72 -0.95 0.58
CA GLY A 250 15.37 0.12 1.51
C GLY A 250 14.19 0.97 1.03
N VAL A 251 13.46 1.59 1.96
CA VAL A 251 12.23 2.36 1.66
C VAL A 251 12.28 3.70 2.41
N VAL A 252 13.28 4.51 2.07
CA VAL A 252 13.52 5.82 2.70
C VAL A 252 13.53 6.97 1.69
N GLU A 253 13.65 6.67 0.39
CA GLU A 253 13.72 7.66 -0.66
C GLU A 253 12.82 7.29 -1.85
N PRO A 254 12.23 8.29 -2.53
CA PRO A 254 11.44 8.05 -3.74
C PRO A 254 12.32 7.55 -4.89
N GLY A 255 11.77 6.67 -5.72
CA GLY A 255 12.45 6.12 -6.90
C GLY A 255 12.42 7.04 -8.14
N SER A 256 11.74 8.18 -8.04
CA SER A 256 11.57 9.16 -9.13
C SER A 256 11.30 10.54 -8.53
N PRO A 257 11.48 11.63 -9.27
CA PRO A 257 11.26 13.00 -8.80
C PRO A 257 9.86 13.21 -8.22
N VAL A 258 9.80 13.93 -7.11
CA VAL A 258 8.56 14.28 -6.38
C VAL A 258 8.60 15.74 -5.94
N VAL A 259 7.41 16.31 -5.73
CA VAL A 259 7.26 17.65 -5.15
C VAL A 259 7.24 17.55 -3.63
N PRO A 260 7.85 18.46 -2.88
CA PRO A 260 7.78 18.51 -1.43
C PRO A 260 6.33 18.59 -0.93
N VAL A 261 6.04 17.86 0.14
CA VAL A 261 4.73 17.90 0.80
C VAL A 261 4.61 19.22 1.57
N PRO A 262 3.48 19.93 1.47
CA PRO A 262 3.22 21.11 2.30
C PRO A 262 3.37 20.80 3.80
N TYR A 263 3.91 21.76 4.55
CA TYR A 263 4.28 21.57 5.96
C TYR A 263 3.15 20.99 6.83
N ASP A 264 1.93 21.48 6.64
CA ASP A 264 0.73 21.04 7.36
C ASP A 264 0.22 19.65 6.98
N LEU A 265 0.78 19.05 5.92
CA LEU A 265 0.47 17.70 5.44
C LEU A 265 1.64 16.71 5.67
N VAL A 266 2.73 17.15 6.27
CA VAL A 266 3.86 16.27 6.60
C VAL A 266 3.43 15.24 7.64
N PRO A 267 3.69 13.94 7.43
CA PRO A 267 3.40 12.89 8.40
C PRO A 267 4.07 13.13 9.75
N THR A 268 3.34 12.96 10.84
CA THR A 268 3.81 13.24 12.20
C THR A 268 3.79 12.03 13.13
N ARG A 269 2.99 11.00 12.83
CA ARG A 269 2.83 9.82 13.69
C ARG A 269 4.03 8.90 13.59
N ARG A 270 4.75 8.75 14.71
CA ARG A 270 5.89 7.84 14.85
C ARG A 270 5.43 6.40 15.03
N PHE A 271 6.30 5.45 14.69
CA PHE A 271 6.07 4.01 14.86
C PHE A 271 6.29 3.59 16.32
N THR A 272 5.39 4.03 17.23
CA THR A 272 5.46 3.77 18.68
C THR A 272 4.73 2.47 19.06
N THR A 273 5.04 1.93 20.26
CA THR A 273 4.34 0.76 20.81
C THR A 273 2.84 0.99 20.97
N GLU A 274 2.41 2.21 21.24
CA GLU A 274 0.99 2.59 21.29
C GLU A 274 0.33 2.50 19.91
N GLN A 275 0.93 3.10 18.89
CA GLN A 275 0.43 3.03 17.51
C GLN A 275 0.42 1.58 16.99
N ILE A 276 1.44 0.79 17.32
CA ILE A 276 1.51 -0.62 16.99
C ILE A 276 0.35 -1.37 17.65
N ARG A 277 0.10 -1.19 18.94
CA ARG A 277 -0.98 -1.84 19.69
C ARG A 277 -2.36 -1.54 19.07
N ASN A 278 -2.59 -0.30 18.66
CA ASN A 278 -3.84 0.11 18.02
C ASN A 278 -4.02 -0.51 16.61
N GLY A 279 -2.91 -0.81 15.93
CA GLY A 279 -2.89 -1.41 14.59
C GLY A 279 -2.88 -2.93 14.57
N LEU A 280 -2.46 -3.57 15.66
CA LEU A 280 -2.33 -5.03 15.70
C LEU A 280 -3.70 -5.72 15.58
N PRO A 281 -3.80 -6.77 14.73
CA PRO A 281 -4.97 -7.64 14.73
C PRO A 281 -4.99 -8.47 16.01
N GLN A 282 -6.17 -8.99 16.37
CA GLN A 282 -6.25 -10.13 17.29
C GLN A 282 -5.59 -11.32 16.57
N GLY A 283 -4.32 -11.59 16.88
CA GLY A 283 -3.49 -12.54 16.15
C GLY A 283 -3.10 -13.75 16.97
N GLY A 284 -2.92 -14.85 16.27
CA GLY A 284 -2.35 -16.10 16.76
C GLY A 284 -1.25 -16.59 15.81
N PRO A 285 -0.63 -17.74 16.12
CA PRO A 285 0.39 -18.34 15.27
C PRO A 285 -0.18 -18.74 13.91
N PHE A 286 0.71 -19.01 12.96
CA PHE A 286 0.32 -19.69 11.73
C PHE A 286 -0.18 -21.10 12.05
N CYS A 287 -1.19 -21.53 11.32
CA CYS A 287 -1.80 -22.85 11.48
C CYS A 287 -1.89 -23.60 10.13
N VAL A 288 -2.21 -24.88 10.18
CA VAL A 288 -2.35 -25.72 8.99
C VAL A 288 -3.40 -25.17 8.02
N GLY A 289 -4.45 -24.50 8.52
CA GLY A 289 -5.47 -23.85 7.70
C GLY A 289 -4.96 -22.71 6.82
N ASP A 290 -3.74 -22.21 7.04
CA ASP A 290 -3.09 -21.21 6.17
C ASP A 290 -2.49 -21.83 4.90
N LEU A 291 -2.38 -23.13 4.81
CA LEU A 291 -1.92 -23.84 3.61
C LEU A 291 -3.02 -23.88 2.55
N ARG A 292 -2.64 -23.81 1.28
CA ARG A 292 -3.59 -23.79 0.15
C ARG A 292 -4.42 -25.06 0.03
N TRP A 293 -3.98 -26.16 0.61
CA TRP A 293 -4.54 -27.50 0.45
C TRP A 293 -5.44 -27.93 1.61
N CYS A 294 -5.54 -27.08 2.62
CA CYS A 294 -6.47 -27.24 3.72
C CYS A 294 -7.65 -26.28 3.52
N SER A 295 -8.61 -26.71 2.71
CA SER A 295 -9.91 -26.03 2.50
C SER A 295 -10.91 -26.52 3.54
#